data_d3e01ad8e322931ffbae8654d42d13b7
#
_entry.id   d3e01ad8e322931ffbae8654d42d13b7
#
_cell.length_a   1.000
_cell.length_b   1.000
_cell.length_c   1.000
_cell.angle_alpha   90.00
_cell.angle_beta   90.00
_cell.angle_gamma   90.00
#
_symmetry.space_group_name_H-M   'P 1'
#
loop_
_entity.id
_entity.type
_entity.pdbx_description
1 polymer ?
#
loop_
_entity_poly.entity_id
_entity_poly.type
_entity_poly.pdbx_seq_one_letter_code
_entity_poly.pdbx_strand_id
1 'polypeptide(L)'
;MMTFPAGPMRLACLLLAWIVAGNVAAAAPAACKGTIYLTFDTGSQSQATLIADTLRRHHAKATFFLANEKTVNGDFSLDPSWAPYWKALVAEGHAFGTHTFDHVYAQRDLPDGKIEMKPQFGAQAGKKVAWTGQQVCDELNRVATRFHALTGATLDPLWRAPGGKLTPQLRAAGAACGYAHVGWAPAGFSGDELPSQTWSNAKLLQQSLAGLKDGDIVMAHLGIWSRKDPWAPAVLDPLLSGLEQKGFCFATLRDHPDYRQHIAEQRR
;
A
#
# COMPACT_ATOMS: atom_id res chain seq x y z
N MET A 1 -5.94 90.49 43.97
CA MET A 1 -4.70 90.36 43.24
C MET A 1 -4.21 88.90 43.49
N MET A 2 -4.58 87.95 42.68
CA MET A 2 -4.19 86.50 42.81
C MET A 2 -3.56 86.10 41.49
N THR A 3 -2.28 85.77 41.52
CA THR A 3 -1.48 85.31 40.40
C THR A 3 -1.53 83.79 40.35
N PHE A 4 -1.91 83.21 39.18
CA PHE A 4 -1.82 81.76 38.89
C PHE A 4 -0.52 81.48 38.14
N PRO A 5 0.20 80.40 38.47
CA PRO A 5 1.37 80.03 37.71
C PRO A 5 1.00 79.09 36.56
N ALA A 6 1.61 79.26 35.41
CA ALA A 6 1.50 78.39 34.24
C ALA A 6 2.31 77.07 34.42
N GLY A 7 1.67 75.94 34.22
CA GLY A 7 2.33 74.63 34.18
C GLY A 7 2.78 74.25 32.76
N PRO A 8 3.83 73.44 32.60
CA PRO A 8 4.41 73.13 31.30
C PRO A 8 3.59 72.00 30.56
N MET A 9 3.31 72.28 29.31
CA MET A 9 2.64 71.40 28.38
C MET A 9 3.60 70.28 27.99
N ARG A 10 3.29 69.00 28.39
CA ARG A 10 4.04 67.81 28.00
C ARG A 10 3.57 67.35 26.63
N LEU A 11 4.45 67.44 25.63
CA LEU A 11 4.27 66.94 24.30
C LEU A 11 4.43 65.39 24.35
N ALA A 12 3.34 64.60 24.17
CA ALA A 12 3.42 63.19 24.09
C ALA A 12 3.66 62.77 22.61
N CYS A 13 4.87 62.32 22.30
CA CYS A 13 5.18 61.66 20.99
C CYS A 13 4.59 60.27 20.96
N LEU A 14 3.52 60.08 20.18
CA LEU A 14 3.00 58.77 19.82
C LEU A 14 3.86 58.14 18.72
N LEU A 15 4.70 57.19 19.08
CA LEU A 15 5.41 56.34 18.13
C LEU A 15 4.41 55.27 17.61
N LEU A 16 3.92 55.43 16.38
CA LEU A 16 3.19 54.36 15.66
C LEU A 16 4.20 53.31 15.19
N ALA A 17 4.21 52.17 15.86
CA ALA A 17 4.93 50.99 15.40
C ALA A 17 4.11 50.32 14.24
N TRP A 18 4.63 50.41 13.03
CA TRP A 18 4.10 49.65 11.88
C TRP A 18 4.50 48.19 12.02
N ILE A 19 3.55 47.31 12.37
CA ILE A 19 3.73 45.87 12.31
C ILE A 19 3.57 45.46 10.84
N VAL A 20 4.67 45.24 10.16
CA VAL A 20 4.67 44.58 8.83
C VAL A 20 4.39 43.12 9.06
N ALA A 21 3.13 42.71 8.92
CA ALA A 21 2.76 41.30 8.84
C ALA A 21 3.25 40.74 7.50
N GLY A 22 4.43 40.13 7.53
CA GLY A 22 4.93 39.38 6.38
C GLY A 22 4.03 38.16 6.13
N ASN A 23 3.26 38.20 5.05
CA ASN A 23 2.58 37.00 4.54
C ASN A 23 3.65 36.03 4.06
N VAL A 24 3.99 35.02 4.86
CA VAL A 24 4.71 33.83 4.41
C VAL A 24 3.71 33.05 3.56
N ALA A 25 3.70 33.30 2.26
CA ALA A 25 2.99 32.45 1.32
C ALA A 25 3.63 31.06 1.41
N ALA A 26 2.89 30.08 1.93
CA ALA A 26 3.29 28.68 1.86
C ALA A 26 3.48 28.35 0.37
N ALA A 27 4.69 27.96 -0.02
CA ALA A 27 4.97 27.53 -1.38
C ALA A 27 4.01 26.39 -1.73
N ALA A 28 3.31 26.50 -2.85
CA ALA A 28 2.49 25.39 -3.35
C ALA A 28 3.38 24.14 -3.48
N PRO A 29 2.92 22.95 -3.08
CA PRO A 29 3.71 21.74 -3.20
C PRO A 29 4.17 21.59 -4.66
N ALA A 30 5.44 21.32 -4.86
CA ALA A 30 6.01 21.13 -6.19
C ALA A 30 5.22 20.03 -6.93
N ALA A 31 4.83 20.31 -8.18
CA ALA A 31 4.12 19.32 -8.98
C ALA A 31 4.97 18.06 -9.15
N CYS A 32 4.38 16.88 -8.97
CA CYS A 32 5.06 15.60 -9.13
C CYS A 32 5.53 15.42 -10.58
N LYS A 33 6.77 14.98 -10.78
CA LYS A 33 7.29 14.60 -12.11
C LYS A 33 6.68 13.27 -12.61
N GLY A 34 6.17 12.47 -11.69
CA GLY A 34 5.53 11.19 -11.94
C GLY A 34 5.02 10.58 -10.64
N THR A 35 4.32 9.46 -10.76
CA THR A 35 3.71 8.76 -9.62
C THR A 35 4.20 7.31 -9.58
N ILE A 36 4.63 6.87 -8.41
CA ILE A 36 4.92 5.46 -8.11
C ILE A 36 3.79 4.89 -7.27
N TYR A 37 3.34 3.70 -7.59
CA TYR A 37 2.26 3.00 -6.90
C TYR A 37 2.83 1.91 -6.01
N LEU A 38 2.96 2.21 -4.73
CA LEU A 38 3.45 1.25 -3.74
C LEU A 38 2.37 0.22 -3.44
N THR A 39 2.72 -1.06 -3.50
CA THR A 39 1.80 -2.13 -3.11
C THR A 39 2.48 -3.13 -2.19
N PHE A 40 1.72 -3.64 -1.21
CA PHE A 40 2.20 -4.60 -0.24
C PHE A 40 1.24 -5.78 -0.18
N ASP A 41 1.77 -6.98 -0.38
CA ASP A 41 1.05 -8.21 -0.10
C ASP A 41 1.20 -8.55 1.40
N THR A 42 0.25 -9.26 1.97
CA THR A 42 0.40 -9.86 3.30
C THR A 42 1.64 -10.78 3.34
N GLY A 43 1.88 -11.42 4.41
CA GLY A 43 3.00 -12.33 4.62
C GLY A 43 3.12 -12.64 6.11
N SER A 44 4.34 -12.67 6.66
CA SER A 44 4.54 -12.91 8.08
C SER A 44 4.09 -11.77 9.00
N GLN A 45 3.76 -10.61 8.46
CA GLN A 45 3.41 -9.36 9.16
C GLN A 45 4.53 -8.80 10.06
N SER A 46 5.73 -9.38 10.02
CA SER A 46 6.86 -9.00 10.89
C SER A 46 7.32 -7.56 10.71
N GLN A 47 7.02 -6.95 9.55
CA GLN A 47 7.39 -5.58 9.20
C GLN A 47 6.18 -4.63 9.11
N ALA A 48 4.97 -5.11 9.41
CA ALA A 48 3.73 -4.39 9.18
C ALA A 48 3.71 -2.99 9.83
N THR A 49 3.97 -2.91 11.13
CA THR A 49 3.99 -1.63 11.87
C THR A 49 5.04 -0.68 11.31
N LEU A 50 6.25 -1.19 11.06
CA LEU A 50 7.34 -0.38 10.55
C LEU A 50 7.05 0.18 9.16
N ILE A 51 6.43 -0.63 8.27
CA ILE A 51 6.01 -0.18 6.93
C ILE A 51 4.94 0.92 7.07
N ALA A 52 3.92 0.73 7.91
CA ALA A 52 2.89 1.75 8.14
C ALA A 52 3.49 3.06 8.65
N ASP A 53 4.41 2.99 9.63
CA ASP A 53 5.09 4.17 10.17
C ASP A 53 5.96 4.88 9.13
N THR A 54 6.63 4.12 8.27
CA THR A 54 7.43 4.69 7.18
C THR A 54 6.54 5.40 6.17
N LEU A 55 5.46 4.77 5.71
CA LEU A 55 4.48 5.39 4.80
C LEU A 55 3.93 6.70 5.38
N ARG A 56 3.63 6.71 6.69
CA ARG A 56 3.12 7.90 7.40
C ARG A 56 4.14 9.03 7.42
N ARG A 57 5.42 8.75 7.71
CA ARG A 57 6.51 9.76 7.70
C ARG A 57 6.70 10.42 6.34
N HIS A 58 6.57 9.63 5.27
CA HIS A 58 6.67 10.11 3.87
C HIS A 58 5.36 10.63 3.30
N HIS A 59 4.28 10.69 4.09
CA HIS A 59 2.93 11.00 3.59
C HIS A 59 2.51 10.15 2.37
N ALA A 60 3.14 8.99 2.20
CA ALA A 60 2.92 8.08 1.08
C ALA A 60 1.65 7.25 1.27
N LYS A 61 0.89 7.08 0.20
CA LYS A 61 -0.24 6.15 0.18
C LYS A 61 0.13 4.90 -0.59
N ALA A 62 -0.43 3.76 -0.18
CA ALA A 62 -0.16 2.46 -0.76
C ALA A 62 -1.45 1.65 -0.94
N THR A 63 -1.36 0.57 -1.72
CA THR A 63 -2.43 -0.42 -1.84
C THR A 63 -1.96 -1.75 -1.23
N PHE A 64 -2.78 -2.36 -0.39
CA PHE A 64 -2.49 -3.61 0.29
C PHE A 64 -3.32 -4.74 -0.31
N PHE A 65 -2.69 -5.86 -0.67
CA PHE A 65 -3.36 -7.08 -1.14
C PHE A 65 -3.37 -8.11 -0.02
N LEU A 66 -4.56 -8.49 0.43
CA LEU A 66 -4.78 -9.23 1.66
C LEU A 66 -5.04 -10.70 1.41
N ALA A 67 -4.32 -11.57 2.11
CA ALA A 67 -4.61 -12.97 2.31
C ALA A 67 -4.63 -13.27 3.81
N ASN A 68 -5.27 -14.36 4.24
CA ASN A 68 -5.31 -14.76 5.65
C ASN A 68 -4.11 -15.65 6.01
N GLU A 69 -2.95 -15.07 6.01
CA GLU A 69 -1.67 -15.75 6.23
C GLU A 69 -1.27 -15.79 7.70
N LYS A 70 -0.53 -16.83 8.07
CA LYS A 70 0.00 -16.96 9.43
C LYS A 70 1.02 -15.86 9.71
N THR A 71 0.92 -15.23 10.88
CA THR A 71 1.81 -14.15 11.29
C THR A 71 2.86 -14.60 12.31
N VAL A 72 3.86 -13.74 12.54
CA VAL A 72 4.89 -13.97 13.58
C VAL A 72 4.31 -14.00 14.99
N ASN A 73 3.10 -13.50 15.21
CA ASN A 73 2.40 -13.53 16.49
C ASN A 73 1.69 -14.87 16.75
N GLY A 74 1.68 -15.77 15.76
CA GLY A 74 1.00 -17.06 15.83
C GLY A 74 -0.47 -17.06 15.46
N ASP A 75 -1.04 -15.88 15.20
CA ASP A 75 -2.38 -15.65 14.63
C ASP A 75 -2.35 -15.56 13.10
N PHE A 76 -3.45 -15.15 12.48
CA PHE A 76 -3.55 -14.90 11.06
C PHE A 76 -3.78 -13.41 10.77
N SER A 77 -3.29 -12.93 9.63
CA SER A 77 -3.31 -11.52 9.22
C SER A 77 -4.71 -10.89 9.13
N LEU A 78 -5.77 -11.70 9.02
CA LEU A 78 -7.16 -11.27 9.04
C LEU A 78 -7.91 -11.73 10.30
N ASP A 79 -7.20 -12.05 11.38
CA ASP A 79 -7.82 -12.28 12.68
C ASP A 79 -8.22 -10.96 13.37
N PRO A 80 -9.15 -10.98 14.33
CA PRO A 80 -9.59 -9.78 15.05
C PRO A 80 -8.45 -9.00 15.72
N SER A 81 -7.35 -9.65 16.09
CA SER A 81 -6.13 -9.03 16.64
C SER A 81 -5.53 -7.98 15.71
N TRP A 82 -5.69 -8.12 14.39
CA TRP A 82 -5.18 -7.20 13.37
C TRP A 82 -6.19 -6.09 12.99
N ALA A 83 -7.42 -6.12 13.51
CA ALA A 83 -8.42 -5.11 13.20
C ALA A 83 -7.96 -3.67 13.49
N PRO A 84 -7.28 -3.35 14.61
CA PRO A 84 -6.76 -2.01 14.86
C PRO A 84 -5.77 -1.53 13.78
N TYR A 85 -4.87 -2.41 13.33
CA TYR A 85 -3.89 -2.12 12.28
C TYR A 85 -4.59 -1.77 10.95
N TRP A 86 -5.50 -2.63 10.50
CA TRP A 86 -6.23 -2.41 9.24
C TRP A 86 -7.13 -1.18 9.30
N LYS A 87 -7.81 -0.92 10.43
CA LYS A 87 -8.62 0.30 10.63
C LYS A 87 -7.78 1.58 10.54
N ALA A 88 -6.58 1.57 11.13
CA ALA A 88 -5.68 2.71 11.05
C ALA A 88 -5.29 3.02 9.59
N LEU A 89 -4.89 2.00 8.81
CA LEU A 89 -4.55 2.16 7.39
C LEU A 89 -5.75 2.61 6.54
N VAL A 90 -6.97 2.14 6.85
CA VAL A 90 -8.20 2.62 6.20
C VAL A 90 -8.40 4.11 6.48
N ALA A 91 -8.30 4.53 7.74
CA ALA A 91 -8.46 5.92 8.16
C ALA A 91 -7.38 6.83 7.55
N GLU A 92 -6.19 6.30 7.32
CA GLU A 92 -5.09 7.00 6.66
C GLU A 92 -5.26 7.10 5.14
N GLY A 93 -6.30 6.48 4.55
CA GLY A 93 -6.64 6.60 3.13
C GLY A 93 -5.88 5.64 2.21
N HIS A 94 -5.33 4.57 2.73
CA HIS A 94 -4.77 3.48 1.93
C HIS A 94 -5.87 2.71 1.18
N ALA A 95 -5.49 2.02 0.11
CA ALA A 95 -6.35 1.16 -0.69
C ALA A 95 -6.13 -0.32 -0.37
N PHE A 96 -7.12 -1.16 -0.65
CA PHE A 96 -7.05 -2.58 -0.32
C PHE A 96 -7.65 -3.43 -1.44
N GLY A 97 -6.99 -4.52 -1.78
CA GLY A 97 -7.44 -5.56 -2.69
C GLY A 97 -7.32 -6.96 -2.07
N THR A 98 -7.68 -8.00 -2.81
CA THR A 98 -7.57 -9.38 -2.35
C THR A 98 -6.36 -10.09 -2.93
N HIS A 99 -5.71 -10.94 -2.11
CA HIS A 99 -4.59 -11.82 -2.50
C HIS A 99 -4.97 -13.29 -2.36
N THR A 100 -6.26 -13.61 -2.53
CA THR A 100 -6.92 -14.86 -2.17
C THR A 100 -6.88 -15.13 -0.66
N PHE A 101 -7.93 -15.72 -0.10
CA PHE A 101 -8.01 -15.85 1.36
C PHE A 101 -6.97 -16.84 1.90
N ASP A 102 -6.87 -18.02 1.30
CA ASP A 102 -5.95 -19.08 1.73
C ASP A 102 -4.59 -19.01 0.99
N HIS A 103 -4.21 -17.82 0.43
CA HIS A 103 -2.97 -17.59 -0.33
C HIS A 103 -2.72 -18.69 -1.36
N VAL A 104 -3.58 -18.75 -2.41
CA VAL A 104 -3.71 -19.89 -3.29
C VAL A 104 -2.88 -19.74 -4.56
N TYR A 105 -1.91 -20.63 -4.76
CA TYR A 105 -1.13 -20.68 -5.99
C TYR A 105 -1.87 -21.41 -7.12
N ALA A 106 -2.04 -20.75 -8.27
CA ALA A 106 -2.42 -21.44 -9.49
C ALA A 106 -1.27 -22.33 -9.98
N GLN A 107 -1.60 -23.53 -10.44
CA GLN A 107 -0.63 -24.47 -10.98
C GLN A 107 -0.74 -24.54 -12.50
N ARG A 108 -1.93 -24.73 -13.04
CA ARG A 108 -2.23 -24.80 -14.48
C ARG A 108 -3.73 -24.78 -14.75
N ASP A 109 -4.08 -24.42 -15.96
CA ASP A 109 -5.43 -24.60 -16.47
C ASP A 109 -5.70 -26.07 -16.81
N LEU A 110 -6.93 -26.54 -16.59
CA LEU A 110 -7.38 -27.91 -16.89
C LEU A 110 -8.32 -27.91 -18.10
N PRO A 111 -8.37 -29.04 -18.87
CA PRO A 111 -9.17 -29.11 -20.11
C PRO A 111 -10.68 -28.92 -19.91
N ASP A 112 -11.20 -29.22 -18.69
CA ASP A 112 -12.61 -29.09 -18.32
C ASP A 112 -13.02 -27.68 -17.86
N GLY A 113 -12.18 -26.69 -18.10
CA GLY A 113 -12.44 -25.30 -17.71
C GLY A 113 -12.17 -25.01 -16.24
N LYS A 114 -11.65 -25.98 -15.48
CA LYS A 114 -11.20 -25.78 -14.11
C LYS A 114 -9.73 -25.40 -14.07
N ILE A 115 -9.29 -24.95 -12.90
CA ILE A 115 -7.91 -24.53 -12.63
C ILE A 115 -7.35 -25.43 -11.53
N GLU A 116 -6.18 -26.02 -11.74
CA GLU A 116 -5.46 -26.71 -10.66
C GLU A 116 -4.86 -25.66 -9.73
N MET A 117 -5.34 -25.64 -8.50
CA MET A 117 -4.97 -24.69 -7.46
C MET A 117 -4.28 -25.38 -6.29
N LYS A 118 -3.41 -24.67 -5.57
CA LYS A 118 -2.73 -25.17 -4.37
C LYS A 118 -2.79 -24.13 -3.24
N PRO A 119 -3.79 -24.19 -2.36
CA PRO A 119 -3.87 -23.34 -1.18
C PRO A 119 -2.66 -23.56 -0.25
N GLN A 120 -2.18 -22.46 0.35
CA GLN A 120 -1.09 -22.54 1.34
C GLN A 120 -1.64 -22.67 2.76
N PHE A 121 -2.87 -22.19 2.99
CA PHE A 121 -3.55 -22.22 4.27
C PHE A 121 -4.93 -22.86 4.15
N GLY A 122 -5.65 -22.95 5.27
CA GLY A 122 -7.01 -23.49 5.30
C GLY A 122 -7.08 -25.02 5.20
N ALA A 123 -8.30 -25.53 5.04
CA ALA A 123 -8.58 -26.99 5.05
C ALA A 123 -7.94 -27.77 3.88
N GLN A 124 -7.59 -27.10 2.82
CA GLN A 124 -6.96 -27.69 1.64
C GLN A 124 -5.47 -27.39 1.52
N ALA A 125 -4.85 -26.88 2.59
CA ALA A 125 -3.45 -26.47 2.60
C ALA A 125 -2.51 -27.55 2.04
N GLY A 126 -1.67 -27.18 1.07
CA GLY A 126 -0.68 -28.02 0.41
C GLY A 126 -1.23 -29.01 -0.62
N LYS A 127 -2.56 -29.19 -0.72
CA LYS A 127 -3.19 -30.13 -1.67
C LYS A 127 -3.37 -29.45 -3.03
N LYS A 128 -3.21 -30.22 -4.12
CA LYS A 128 -3.63 -29.80 -5.46
C LYS A 128 -5.10 -30.11 -5.61
N VAL A 129 -5.90 -29.09 -5.95
CA VAL A 129 -7.35 -29.18 -6.08
C VAL A 129 -7.80 -28.52 -7.38
N ALA A 130 -8.82 -29.07 -8.02
CA ALA A 130 -9.40 -28.49 -9.23
C ALA A 130 -10.55 -27.56 -8.84
N TRP A 131 -10.39 -26.26 -9.12
CA TRP A 131 -11.39 -25.24 -8.82
C TRP A 131 -12.11 -24.78 -10.07
N THR A 132 -13.41 -24.54 -9.93
CA THR A 132 -14.23 -23.80 -10.90
C THR A 132 -13.99 -22.30 -10.77
N GLY A 133 -14.42 -21.50 -11.77
CA GLY A 133 -14.42 -20.05 -11.67
C GLY A 133 -15.21 -19.53 -10.47
N GLN A 134 -16.34 -20.19 -10.12
CA GLN A 134 -17.13 -19.81 -8.94
C GLN A 134 -16.34 -20.00 -7.64
N GLN A 135 -15.59 -21.06 -7.49
CA GLN A 135 -14.73 -21.27 -6.31
C GLN A 135 -13.62 -20.22 -6.21
N VAL A 136 -13.11 -19.74 -7.35
CA VAL A 136 -12.19 -18.59 -7.37
C VAL A 136 -12.91 -17.33 -6.86
N CYS A 137 -14.13 -17.04 -7.33
CA CYS A 137 -14.94 -15.92 -6.85
C CYS A 137 -15.17 -15.99 -5.35
N ASP A 138 -15.56 -17.15 -4.85
CA ASP A 138 -15.84 -17.37 -3.42
C ASP A 138 -14.58 -17.08 -2.59
N GLU A 139 -13.43 -17.50 -3.06
CA GLU A 139 -12.14 -17.30 -2.40
C GLU A 139 -11.72 -15.82 -2.34
N LEU A 140 -11.90 -15.08 -3.45
CA LEU A 140 -11.66 -13.64 -3.48
C LEU A 140 -12.62 -12.90 -2.53
N ASN A 141 -13.90 -13.26 -2.56
CA ASN A 141 -14.95 -12.64 -1.74
C ASN A 141 -14.80 -12.95 -0.24
N ARG A 142 -14.20 -14.07 0.14
CA ARG A 142 -13.89 -14.37 1.55
C ARG A 142 -13.01 -13.28 2.18
N VAL A 143 -12.03 -12.76 1.43
CA VAL A 143 -11.19 -11.65 1.90
C VAL A 143 -12.02 -10.38 2.09
N ALA A 144 -12.86 -10.04 1.10
CA ALA A 144 -13.71 -8.86 1.16
C ALA A 144 -14.67 -8.90 2.38
N THR A 145 -15.32 -10.05 2.59
CA THR A 145 -16.21 -10.28 3.73
C THR A 145 -15.47 -10.15 5.05
N ARG A 146 -14.31 -10.79 5.17
CA ARG A 146 -13.52 -10.74 6.42
C ARG A 146 -12.99 -9.34 6.69
N PHE A 147 -12.48 -8.65 5.69
CA PHE A 147 -11.97 -7.28 5.84
C PHE A 147 -13.08 -6.31 6.25
N HIS A 148 -14.26 -6.42 5.63
CA HIS A 148 -15.41 -5.62 6.03
C HIS A 148 -15.82 -5.88 7.48
N ALA A 149 -15.87 -7.13 7.90
CA ALA A 149 -16.17 -7.49 9.30
C ALA A 149 -15.15 -6.91 10.30
N LEU A 150 -13.86 -6.82 9.92
CA LEU A 150 -12.80 -6.27 10.76
C LEU A 150 -12.80 -4.75 10.81
N THR A 151 -13.09 -4.08 9.69
CA THR A 151 -12.83 -2.64 9.53
C THR A 151 -14.07 -1.79 9.30
N GLY A 152 -15.16 -2.36 8.80
CA GLY A 152 -16.32 -1.66 8.26
C GLY A 152 -16.09 -1.10 6.85
N ALA A 153 -14.86 -1.20 6.29
CA ALA A 153 -14.54 -0.70 4.97
C ALA A 153 -14.70 -1.78 3.89
N THR A 154 -14.80 -1.35 2.63
CA THR A 154 -14.92 -2.22 1.46
C THR A 154 -13.59 -2.30 0.75
N LEU A 155 -13.20 -3.49 0.25
CA LEU A 155 -12.07 -3.65 -0.65
C LEU A 155 -12.35 -2.97 -2.00
N ASP A 156 -11.30 -2.49 -2.64
CA ASP A 156 -11.36 -2.17 -4.07
C ASP A 156 -11.50 -3.46 -4.89
N PRO A 157 -12.16 -3.43 -6.04
CA PRO A 157 -12.35 -4.60 -6.91
C PRO A 157 -11.06 -4.97 -7.64
N LEU A 158 -9.99 -5.13 -6.86
CA LEU A 158 -8.64 -5.47 -7.31
C LEU A 158 -8.19 -6.75 -6.64
N TRP A 159 -7.44 -7.57 -7.39
CA TRP A 159 -6.82 -8.76 -6.84
C TRP A 159 -5.42 -9.00 -7.40
N ARG A 160 -4.61 -9.73 -6.64
CA ARG A 160 -3.28 -10.18 -7.07
C ARG A 160 -3.15 -11.68 -6.90
N ALA A 161 -2.63 -12.35 -7.92
CA ALA A 161 -2.38 -13.79 -7.85
C ALA A 161 -1.15 -14.07 -6.98
N PRO A 162 -1.26 -14.95 -5.95
CA PRO A 162 -0.12 -15.34 -5.13
C PRO A 162 1.08 -15.85 -5.95
N GLY A 163 2.29 -15.33 -5.61
CA GLY A 163 3.52 -15.61 -6.32
C GLY A 163 3.53 -15.18 -7.78
N GLY A 164 2.63 -14.30 -8.21
CA GLY A 164 2.48 -13.87 -9.61
C GLY A 164 2.00 -14.99 -10.54
N LYS A 165 1.54 -16.13 -10.00
CA LYS A 165 1.13 -17.31 -10.78
C LYS A 165 -0.28 -17.13 -11.34
N LEU A 166 -0.34 -16.57 -12.52
CA LEU A 166 -1.58 -16.26 -13.22
C LEU A 166 -1.71 -17.10 -14.50
N THR A 167 -2.81 -17.84 -14.60
CA THR A 167 -3.18 -18.57 -15.83
C THR A 167 -4.28 -17.82 -16.57
N PRO A 168 -4.49 -18.09 -17.89
CA PRO A 168 -5.60 -17.50 -18.65
C PRO A 168 -6.97 -17.72 -18.03
N GLN A 169 -7.29 -18.95 -17.59
CA GLN A 169 -8.58 -19.25 -16.97
C GLN A 169 -8.72 -18.57 -15.61
N LEU A 170 -7.65 -18.49 -14.80
CA LEU A 170 -7.68 -17.81 -13.51
C LEU A 170 -7.92 -16.29 -13.68
N ARG A 171 -7.27 -15.67 -14.68
CA ARG A 171 -7.52 -14.26 -15.02
C ARG A 171 -8.98 -14.04 -15.41
N ALA A 172 -9.52 -14.92 -16.28
CA ALA A 172 -10.91 -14.83 -16.73
C ALA A 172 -11.90 -15.02 -15.55
N ALA A 173 -11.61 -15.97 -14.65
CA ALA A 173 -12.42 -16.16 -13.45
C ALA A 173 -12.43 -14.93 -12.56
N GLY A 174 -11.28 -14.32 -12.26
CA GLY A 174 -11.20 -13.10 -11.48
C GLY A 174 -11.99 -11.94 -12.11
N ALA A 175 -11.88 -11.77 -13.44
CA ALA A 175 -12.64 -10.77 -14.18
C ALA A 175 -14.16 -11.02 -14.12
N ALA A 176 -14.59 -12.26 -14.25
CA ALA A 176 -16.01 -12.64 -14.13
C ALA A 176 -16.59 -12.37 -12.74
N CYS A 177 -15.75 -12.35 -11.71
CA CYS A 177 -16.12 -11.95 -10.34
C CYS A 177 -16.11 -10.41 -10.12
N GLY A 178 -15.80 -9.61 -11.12
CA GLY A 178 -15.70 -8.16 -11.01
C GLY A 178 -14.36 -7.65 -10.50
N TYR A 179 -13.31 -8.47 -10.42
CA TYR A 179 -11.98 -8.06 -9.95
C TYR A 179 -10.98 -7.88 -11.09
N ALA A 180 -10.28 -6.75 -11.13
CA ALA A 180 -9.15 -6.56 -12.02
C ALA A 180 -7.86 -7.13 -11.39
N HIS A 181 -7.11 -7.91 -12.17
CA HIS A 181 -5.82 -8.44 -11.71
C HIS A 181 -4.74 -7.36 -11.75
N VAL A 182 -3.96 -7.26 -10.68
CA VAL A 182 -2.84 -6.32 -10.54
C VAL A 182 -1.52 -7.08 -10.48
N GLY A 183 -0.65 -6.84 -11.44
CA GLY A 183 0.74 -7.25 -11.41
C GLY A 183 1.65 -6.17 -10.80
N TRP A 184 2.92 -6.20 -11.20
CA TRP A 184 3.92 -5.18 -10.89
C TRP A 184 4.82 -4.93 -12.08
N ALA A 185 5.47 -3.77 -12.10
CA ALA A 185 6.46 -3.45 -13.12
C ALA A 185 7.73 -4.32 -12.95
N PRO A 186 8.50 -4.61 -14.00
CA PRO A 186 9.76 -5.34 -13.86
C PRO A 186 10.71 -4.72 -12.83
N ALA A 187 10.84 -3.39 -12.80
CA ALA A 187 11.63 -2.66 -11.81
C ALA A 187 10.92 -2.55 -10.45
N GLY A 188 9.63 -2.83 -10.41
CA GLY A 188 8.80 -2.78 -9.21
C GLY A 188 8.83 -4.05 -8.36
N PHE A 189 9.44 -5.14 -8.84
CA PHE A 189 9.72 -6.30 -8.01
C PHE A 189 10.78 -5.94 -6.98
N SER A 190 10.37 -5.74 -5.72
CA SER A 190 11.28 -5.25 -4.67
C SER A 190 12.38 -6.24 -4.30
N GLY A 191 12.17 -7.53 -4.57
CA GLY A 191 13.09 -8.61 -4.24
C GLY A 191 13.16 -8.92 -2.73
N ASP A 192 12.20 -8.43 -1.94
CA ASP A 192 12.16 -8.59 -0.49
C ASP A 192 12.04 -10.06 -0.03
N GLU A 193 11.64 -10.97 -0.92
CA GLU A 193 11.58 -12.41 -0.70
C GLU A 193 12.84 -13.17 -1.16
N LEU A 194 13.77 -12.49 -1.86
CA LEU A 194 14.98 -13.12 -2.39
C LEU A 194 16.02 -13.39 -1.28
N PRO A 195 16.86 -14.41 -1.42
CA PRO A 195 17.91 -14.71 -0.44
C PRO A 195 18.87 -13.54 -0.22
N SER A 196 19.02 -13.07 1.02
CA SER A 196 19.84 -11.90 1.37
C SER A 196 21.30 -12.06 0.99
N GLN A 197 21.82 -13.30 0.98
CA GLN A 197 23.21 -13.59 0.62
C GLN A 197 23.55 -13.23 -0.84
N THR A 198 22.58 -13.36 -1.74
CA THR A 198 22.74 -13.04 -3.16
C THR A 198 22.17 -11.66 -3.50
N TRP A 199 21.13 -11.25 -2.78
CA TRP A 199 20.35 -10.04 -3.01
C TRP A 199 20.34 -9.18 -1.74
N SER A 200 21.47 -8.52 -1.47
CA SER A 200 21.56 -7.63 -0.31
C SER A 200 20.57 -6.46 -0.43
N ASN A 201 20.14 -5.92 0.71
CA ASN A 201 19.24 -4.76 0.75
C ASN A 201 19.84 -3.56 -0.03
N ALA A 202 21.15 -3.33 0.06
CA ALA A 202 21.83 -2.28 -0.70
C ALA A 202 21.70 -2.47 -2.23
N LYS A 203 21.85 -3.70 -2.72
CA LYS A 203 21.68 -4.03 -4.14
C LYS A 203 20.24 -3.83 -4.59
N LEU A 204 19.26 -4.28 -3.80
CA LEU A 204 17.83 -4.12 -4.09
C LEU A 204 17.44 -2.64 -4.14
N LEU A 205 17.88 -1.83 -3.17
CA LEU A 205 17.68 -0.39 -3.15
C LEU A 205 18.25 0.28 -4.41
N GLN A 206 19.49 -0.02 -4.74
CA GLN A 206 20.15 0.55 -5.94
C GLN A 206 19.37 0.22 -7.22
N GLN A 207 18.95 -1.03 -7.39
CA GLN A 207 18.19 -1.47 -8.56
C GLN A 207 16.84 -0.77 -8.67
N SER A 208 16.10 -0.67 -7.56
CA SER A 208 14.80 0.01 -7.53
C SER A 208 14.96 1.50 -7.84
N LEU A 209 15.94 2.18 -7.22
CA LEU A 209 16.19 3.59 -7.50
C LEU A 209 16.63 3.86 -8.94
N ALA A 210 17.37 2.92 -9.56
CA ALA A 210 17.81 3.06 -10.95
C ALA A 210 16.70 2.78 -11.97
N GLY A 211 15.81 1.84 -11.66
CA GLY A 211 14.88 1.28 -12.63
C GLY A 211 13.46 1.85 -12.59
N LEU A 212 12.99 2.32 -11.43
CA LEU A 212 11.63 2.80 -11.28
C LEU A 212 11.37 4.10 -12.04
N LYS A 213 10.22 4.17 -12.71
CA LYS A 213 9.74 5.30 -13.51
C LYS A 213 8.26 5.57 -13.25
N ASP A 214 7.77 6.67 -13.81
CA ASP A 214 6.36 7.07 -13.71
C ASP A 214 5.40 5.95 -14.13
N GLY A 215 4.39 5.74 -13.33
CA GLY A 215 3.36 4.72 -13.52
C GLY A 215 3.73 3.33 -12.98
N ASP A 216 4.97 3.11 -12.51
CA ASP A 216 5.38 1.79 -12.04
C ASP A 216 4.68 1.39 -10.73
N ILE A 217 4.24 0.12 -10.71
CA ILE A 217 3.70 -0.55 -9.53
C ILE A 217 4.83 -1.32 -8.85
N VAL A 218 5.10 -1.00 -7.59
CA VAL A 218 6.06 -1.69 -6.73
C VAL A 218 5.34 -2.73 -5.89
N MET A 219 5.90 -3.95 -5.82
CA MET A 219 5.41 -5.05 -4.99
C MET A 219 6.45 -5.38 -3.93
N ALA A 220 6.00 -5.42 -2.68
CA ALA A 220 6.72 -5.90 -1.51
C ALA A 220 5.73 -6.60 -0.55
N HIS A 221 6.21 -7.15 0.55
CA HIS A 221 5.40 -7.83 1.54
C HIS A 221 5.47 -7.14 2.91
N LEU A 222 4.47 -7.38 3.75
CA LEU A 222 4.45 -6.93 5.15
C LEU A 222 5.39 -7.77 6.06
N GLY A 223 6.33 -8.46 5.45
CA GLY A 223 7.35 -9.29 6.06
C GLY A 223 7.38 -10.70 5.46
N ILE A 224 8.59 -11.24 5.34
CA ILE A 224 8.86 -12.55 4.73
C ILE A 224 9.52 -13.48 5.75
N TRP A 225 9.05 -14.73 5.84
CA TRP A 225 9.58 -15.72 6.77
C TRP A 225 11.03 -16.15 6.48
N SER A 226 11.37 -16.28 5.21
CA SER A 226 12.67 -16.81 4.77
C SER A 226 13.79 -15.77 4.79
N ARG A 227 13.47 -14.47 4.79
CA ARG A 227 14.49 -13.42 4.74
C ARG A 227 14.96 -13.04 6.14
N LYS A 228 16.24 -13.33 6.42
CA LYS A 228 16.87 -13.02 7.71
C LYS A 228 17.26 -11.55 7.89
N ASP A 229 17.45 -10.85 6.78
CA ASP A 229 17.82 -9.44 6.67
C ASP A 229 16.60 -8.68 6.13
N PRO A 230 15.73 -8.13 6.99
CA PRO A 230 14.45 -7.57 6.57
C PRO A 230 14.63 -6.43 5.55
N TRP A 231 13.81 -6.46 4.50
CA TRP A 231 13.83 -5.45 3.45
C TRP A 231 13.40 -4.08 4.00
N ALA A 232 12.32 -3.99 4.72
CA ALA A 232 11.98 -2.82 5.53
C ALA A 232 12.57 -3.00 6.94
N PRO A 233 13.28 -2.03 7.53
CA PRO A 233 13.46 -0.60 7.17
C PRO A 233 14.61 -0.32 6.19
N ALA A 234 15.48 -1.28 5.94
CA ALA A 234 16.75 -1.04 5.25
C ALA A 234 16.58 -0.51 3.81
N VAL A 235 15.45 -0.82 3.15
CA VAL A 235 15.19 -0.41 1.77
C VAL A 235 14.04 0.59 1.66
N LEU A 236 12.92 0.39 2.35
CA LEU A 236 11.71 1.18 2.12
C LEU A 236 11.94 2.67 2.37
N ASP A 237 12.44 3.05 3.54
CA ASP A 237 12.65 4.46 3.90
C ASP A 237 13.63 5.18 2.96
N PRO A 238 14.85 4.64 2.67
CA PRO A 238 15.74 5.27 1.69
C PRO A 238 15.22 5.20 0.25
N LEU A 239 14.37 4.21 -0.11
CA LEU A 239 13.73 4.15 -1.41
C LEU A 239 12.75 5.31 -1.59
N LEU A 240 11.86 5.53 -0.61
CA LEU A 240 10.91 6.64 -0.65
C LEU A 240 11.64 7.98 -0.71
N SER A 241 12.61 8.20 0.17
CA SER A 241 13.45 9.41 0.16
C SER A 241 14.12 9.66 -1.19
N GLY A 242 14.70 8.61 -1.79
CA GLY A 242 15.38 8.73 -3.08
C GLY A 242 14.43 8.99 -4.25
N LEU A 243 13.21 8.43 -4.22
CA LEU A 243 12.18 8.69 -5.22
C LEU A 243 11.60 10.11 -5.08
N GLU A 244 11.37 10.59 -3.86
CA GLU A 244 10.96 11.98 -3.57
C GLU A 244 11.99 12.99 -4.09
N GLN A 245 13.28 12.74 -3.84
CA GLN A 245 14.37 13.57 -4.38
C GLN A 245 14.39 13.62 -5.91
N LYS A 246 13.94 12.56 -6.58
CA LYS A 246 13.75 12.53 -8.03
C LYS A 246 12.47 13.22 -8.48
N GLY A 247 11.62 13.64 -7.55
CA GLY A 247 10.37 14.35 -7.80
C GLY A 247 9.16 13.43 -8.01
N PHE A 248 9.24 12.15 -7.62
CA PHE A 248 8.09 11.26 -7.64
C PHE A 248 7.18 11.48 -6.44
N CYS A 249 5.89 11.26 -6.64
CA CYS A 249 4.88 11.15 -5.60
C CYS A 249 4.37 9.71 -5.50
N PHE A 250 3.63 9.43 -4.42
CA PHE A 250 3.08 8.10 -4.16
C PHE A 250 1.56 8.18 -4.09
N ALA A 251 0.88 7.27 -4.77
CA ALA A 251 -0.58 7.19 -4.78
C ALA A 251 -1.06 5.75 -4.65
N THR A 252 -2.34 5.57 -4.39
CA THR A 252 -2.98 4.26 -4.40
C THR A 252 -3.37 3.86 -5.83
N LEU A 253 -3.67 2.58 -6.04
CA LEU A 253 -4.17 2.10 -7.33
C LEU A 253 -5.54 2.67 -7.72
N ARG A 254 -6.23 3.36 -6.79
CA ARG A 254 -7.46 4.13 -7.12
C ARG A 254 -7.17 5.25 -8.11
N ASP A 255 -5.94 5.75 -8.13
CA ASP A 255 -5.50 6.83 -9.03
C ASP A 255 -4.75 6.32 -10.26
N HIS A 256 -4.43 5.01 -10.31
CA HIS A 256 -3.67 4.42 -11.40
C HIS A 256 -4.48 4.42 -12.72
N PRO A 257 -3.91 4.88 -13.85
CA PRO A 257 -4.63 4.98 -15.12
C PRO A 257 -5.37 3.71 -15.55
N ASP A 258 -4.75 2.54 -15.33
CA ASP A 258 -5.31 1.25 -15.77
C ASP A 258 -6.43 0.72 -14.87
N TYR A 259 -6.53 1.21 -13.62
CA TYR A 259 -7.47 0.63 -12.64
C TYR A 259 -8.56 1.59 -12.19
N ARG A 260 -8.33 2.90 -12.22
CA ARG A 260 -9.25 3.91 -11.68
C ARG A 260 -10.66 3.83 -12.29
N GLN A 261 -10.75 3.57 -13.60
CA GLN A 261 -12.04 3.45 -14.27
C GLN A 261 -12.78 2.20 -13.81
N HIS A 262 -12.12 1.04 -13.81
CA HIS A 262 -12.69 -0.22 -13.32
C HIS A 262 -13.18 -0.09 -11.88
N ILE A 263 -12.38 0.50 -10.98
CA ILE A 263 -12.76 0.71 -9.58
C ILE A 263 -14.01 1.60 -9.49
N ALA A 264 -14.08 2.66 -10.27
CA ALA A 264 -15.22 3.57 -10.27
C ALA A 264 -16.52 2.90 -10.79
N GLU A 265 -16.41 2.03 -11.79
CA GLU A 265 -17.54 1.29 -12.37
C GLU A 265 -18.09 0.23 -11.41
N GLN A 266 -17.22 -0.50 -10.71
CA GLN A 266 -17.63 -1.57 -9.78
C GLN A 266 -18.13 -1.05 -8.41
N ARG A 267 -17.93 0.23 -8.11
CA ARG A 267 -18.40 0.86 -6.86
C ARG A 267 -19.77 1.55 -7.00
N ARG A 268 -20.33 1.59 -8.21
CA ARG A 268 -21.68 2.15 -8.48
C ARG A 268 -22.75 1.14 -8.16
#